data_3352e9f3613526a231306d45d8f10c36
#
_entry.id   3352e9f3613526a231306d45d8f10c36
#
_cell.length_a   1.000
_cell.length_b   1.000
_cell.length_c   1.000
_cell.angle_alpha   90.00
_cell.angle_beta   90.00
_cell.angle_gamma   90.00
#
_symmetry.space_group_name_H-M   'P 1'
#
loop_
_entity.id
_entity.type
_entity.pdbx_description
1 polymer ?
#
loop_
_entity_poly.entity_id
_entity_poly.type
_entity_poly.pdbx_seq_one_letter_code
_entity_poly.pdbx_strand_id
1 'polypeptide(L)'
;MLYLPENLKKYRILKNLTQEDVAEYLRITPQSVSKWERGESYPDITLLPALANIFETSIDLLVGMDTIRAEETRYNIHKKAVEYQRKGDYDSAEKTNR
;
A
#
# COMPACT_ATOMS: atom_id res chain seq x y z
N MET A 1 -5.63 -1.83 -7.52
CA MET A 1 -5.95 -2.72 -6.42
C MET A 1 -5.00 -2.51 -5.26
N LEU A 2 -5.53 -2.47 -4.07
CA LEU A 2 -4.71 -2.29 -2.88
C LEU A 2 -4.34 -3.65 -2.29
N TYR A 3 -3.18 -3.71 -1.69
CA TYR A 3 -2.71 -4.90 -0.99
C TYR A 3 -2.74 -4.70 0.51
N LEU A 4 -3.58 -3.77 0.96
CA LEU A 4 -3.65 -3.39 2.35
C LEU A 4 -3.99 -4.57 3.28
N PRO A 5 -5.01 -5.40 2.97
CA PRO A 5 -5.33 -6.48 3.91
C PRO A 5 -4.16 -7.42 4.15
N GLU A 6 -3.49 -7.84 3.10
CA GLU A 6 -2.37 -8.76 3.22
C GLU A 6 -1.22 -8.10 3.97
N ASN A 7 -0.96 -6.83 3.67
CA ASN A 7 0.16 -6.13 4.27
C ASN A 7 -0.08 -5.81 5.74
N LEU A 8 -1.32 -5.51 6.11
CA LEU A 8 -1.62 -5.28 7.51
C LEU A 8 -1.25 -6.51 8.35
N LYS A 9 -1.64 -7.67 7.86
CA LYS A 9 -1.33 -8.90 8.59
C LYS A 9 0.18 -9.17 8.56
N LYS A 10 0.81 -8.97 7.42
CA LYS A 10 2.23 -9.24 7.27
C LYS A 10 3.06 -8.39 8.22
N TYR A 11 2.81 -7.08 8.22
CA TYR A 11 3.60 -6.20 9.09
C TYR A 11 3.30 -6.43 10.56
N ARG A 12 2.03 -6.75 10.88
CA ARG A 12 1.67 -7.06 12.25
C ARG A 12 2.48 -8.25 12.75
N ILE A 13 2.54 -9.32 11.96
CA ILE A 13 3.25 -10.52 12.34
C ILE A 13 4.75 -10.26 12.41
N LEU A 14 5.29 -9.48 11.47
CA LEU A 14 6.71 -9.15 11.49
C LEU A 14 7.10 -8.41 12.76
N LYS A 15 6.19 -7.64 13.32
CA LYS A 15 6.46 -6.90 14.56
C LYS A 15 6.04 -7.66 15.80
N ASN A 16 5.62 -8.91 15.65
CA ASN A 16 5.19 -9.75 16.79
C ASN A 16 4.04 -9.12 17.56
N LEU A 17 3.10 -8.51 16.84
CA LEU A 17 1.93 -7.91 17.47
C LEU A 17 0.71 -8.76 17.22
N THR A 18 -0.20 -8.80 18.20
CA THR A 18 -1.48 -9.44 18.02
C THR A 18 -2.47 -8.44 17.43
N GLN A 19 -3.61 -8.95 16.98
CA GLN A 19 -4.68 -8.04 16.53
C GLN A 19 -5.13 -7.14 17.67
N GLU A 20 -5.11 -7.68 18.90
CA GLU A 20 -5.47 -6.88 20.07
C GLU A 20 -4.47 -5.76 20.33
N ASP A 21 -3.19 -6.04 20.11
CA ASP A 21 -2.16 -5.01 20.29
C ASP A 21 -2.41 -3.84 19.35
N VAL A 22 -2.70 -4.13 18.09
CA VAL A 22 -2.94 -3.09 17.11
C VAL A 22 -4.22 -2.33 17.47
N ALA A 23 -5.25 -3.07 17.86
CA ALA A 23 -6.52 -2.45 18.21
C ALA A 23 -6.36 -1.51 19.39
N GLU A 24 -5.60 -1.92 20.38
CA GLU A 24 -5.38 -1.09 21.55
C GLU A 24 -4.64 0.19 21.18
N TYR A 25 -3.62 0.06 20.34
CA TYR A 25 -2.85 1.22 19.89
C TYR A 25 -3.74 2.23 19.17
N LEU A 26 -4.68 1.72 18.36
CA LEU A 26 -5.56 2.58 17.58
C LEU A 26 -6.84 2.95 18.32
N ARG A 27 -7.08 2.35 19.48
CA ARG A 27 -8.29 2.59 20.29
C ARG A 27 -9.55 2.16 19.54
N ILE A 28 -9.48 0.97 18.95
CA ILE A 28 -10.60 0.38 18.25
C ILE A 28 -10.73 -1.06 18.71
N THR A 29 -11.65 -1.81 18.12
CA THR A 29 -11.88 -3.20 18.54
C THR A 29 -10.99 -4.14 17.73
N PRO A 30 -10.59 -5.28 18.33
CA PRO A 30 -9.85 -6.28 17.58
C PRO A 30 -10.63 -6.82 16.41
N GLN A 31 -11.97 -6.85 16.50
CA GLN A 31 -12.80 -7.28 15.39
C GLN A 31 -12.60 -6.41 14.16
N SER A 32 -12.38 -5.11 14.35
CA SER A 32 -12.11 -4.22 13.23
C SER A 32 -10.82 -4.61 12.52
N VAL A 33 -9.76 -4.86 13.31
CA VAL A 33 -8.48 -5.26 12.73
C VAL A 33 -8.63 -6.57 11.97
N SER A 34 -9.36 -7.52 12.54
CA SER A 34 -9.60 -8.81 11.90
C SER A 34 -10.31 -8.63 10.56
N LYS A 35 -11.32 -7.77 10.52
CA LYS A 35 -12.04 -7.53 9.27
C LYS A 35 -11.15 -6.91 8.21
N TRP A 36 -10.27 -5.99 8.62
CA TRP A 36 -9.34 -5.38 7.67
C TRP A 36 -8.44 -6.44 7.05
N GLU A 37 -7.92 -7.37 7.88
CA GLU A 37 -6.99 -8.37 7.38
C GLU A 37 -7.67 -9.38 6.49
N ARG A 38 -8.98 -9.55 6.64
CA ARG A 38 -9.74 -10.44 5.76
C ARG A 38 -10.28 -9.72 4.52
N GLY A 39 -10.04 -8.41 4.41
CA GLY A 39 -10.53 -7.66 3.28
C GLY A 39 -12.02 -7.36 3.33
N GLU A 40 -12.65 -7.52 4.50
CA GLU A 40 -14.08 -7.26 4.64
C GLU A 40 -14.37 -5.80 4.87
N SER A 41 -13.41 -5.04 5.35
CA SER A 41 -13.56 -3.60 5.50
C SER A 41 -12.16 -2.99 5.47
N TYR A 42 -12.10 -1.68 5.43
CA TYR A 42 -10.82 -0.98 5.37
C TYR A 42 -10.74 0.03 6.49
N PRO A 43 -9.52 0.32 6.96
CA PRO A 43 -9.37 1.36 7.99
C PRO A 43 -9.76 2.71 7.43
N ASP A 44 -10.28 3.57 8.31
CA ASP A 44 -10.46 4.96 7.96
C ASP A 44 -9.11 5.51 7.54
N ILE A 45 -9.11 6.34 6.52
CA ILE A 45 -7.88 6.89 5.99
C ILE A 45 -7.08 7.63 7.06
N THR A 46 -7.74 8.18 8.04
CA THR A 46 -7.06 8.89 9.13
C THR A 46 -6.24 7.97 10.02
N LEU A 47 -6.46 6.66 9.93
CA LEU A 47 -5.71 5.69 10.73
C LEU A 47 -4.44 5.22 10.02
N LEU A 48 -4.29 5.52 8.75
CA LEU A 48 -3.13 5.02 8.00
C LEU A 48 -1.80 5.52 8.56
N PRO A 49 -1.66 6.80 8.95
CA PRO A 49 -0.39 7.21 9.53
C PRO A 49 -0.05 6.46 10.82
N ALA A 50 -1.05 6.21 11.66
CA ALA A 50 -0.81 5.48 12.91
C ALA A 50 -0.42 4.04 12.63
N LEU A 51 -1.06 3.42 11.64
CA LEU A 51 -0.70 2.05 11.26
C LEU A 51 0.73 1.99 10.72
N ALA A 52 1.09 2.93 9.87
CA ALA A 52 2.45 2.97 9.35
C ALA A 52 3.44 3.16 10.49
N ASN A 53 3.07 3.95 11.49
CA ASN A 53 3.95 4.21 12.62
C ASN A 53 4.15 2.98 13.49
N ILE A 54 3.07 2.29 13.86
CA ILE A 54 3.22 1.12 14.72
C ILE A 54 3.96 0.00 14.02
N PHE A 55 3.81 -0.11 12.70
CA PHE A 55 4.50 -1.13 11.94
C PHE A 55 5.87 -0.67 11.44
N GLU A 56 6.25 0.58 11.71
CA GLU A 56 7.53 1.13 11.30
C GLU A 56 7.75 1.00 9.82
N THR A 57 6.75 1.38 9.05
CA THR A 57 6.80 1.34 7.61
C THR A 57 6.19 2.62 7.05
N SER A 58 6.10 2.74 5.75
CA SER A 58 5.48 3.89 5.11
C SER A 58 4.07 3.55 4.68
N ILE A 59 3.24 4.56 4.48
CA ILE A 59 1.90 4.34 3.97
C ILE A 59 1.97 3.72 2.58
N ASP A 60 2.92 4.16 1.76
CA ASP A 60 3.10 3.60 0.42
C ASP A 60 3.33 2.09 0.47
N LEU A 61 4.21 1.63 1.34
CA LEU A 61 4.48 0.21 1.46
C LEU A 61 3.29 -0.52 2.06
N LEU A 62 2.61 0.12 2.98
CA LEU A 62 1.47 -0.50 3.64
C LEU A 62 0.36 -0.81 2.64
N VAL A 63 0.08 0.10 1.72
CA VAL A 63 -0.95 -0.14 0.71
C VAL A 63 -0.43 -0.93 -0.48
N GLY A 64 0.86 -1.21 -0.54
CA GLY A 64 1.41 -2.06 -1.57
C GLY A 64 1.79 -1.35 -2.85
N MET A 65 2.18 -0.07 -2.76
CA MET A 65 2.55 0.66 -3.97
C MET A 65 3.72 0.04 -4.69
N ASP A 66 4.66 -0.56 -3.94
CA ASP A 66 5.78 -1.24 -4.56
C ASP A 66 5.29 -2.40 -5.44
N THR A 67 4.32 -3.18 -4.97
CA THR A 67 3.75 -4.27 -5.74
C THR A 67 2.93 -3.75 -6.91
N ILE A 68 2.13 -2.71 -6.68
CA ILE A 68 1.30 -2.12 -7.73
C ILE A 68 2.18 -1.58 -8.85
N ARG A 69 3.25 -0.87 -8.51
CA ARG A 69 4.14 -0.33 -9.53
C ARG A 69 4.84 -1.42 -10.31
N ALA A 70 5.26 -2.50 -9.64
CA ALA A 70 5.90 -3.61 -10.33
C ALA A 70 4.94 -4.27 -11.30
N GLU A 71 3.69 -4.44 -10.91
CA GLU A 71 2.68 -5.03 -11.79
C GLU A 71 2.41 -4.13 -12.98
N GLU A 72 2.28 -2.85 -12.76
CA GLU A 72 2.04 -1.93 -13.85
C GLU A 72 3.21 -1.85 -14.80
N THR A 73 4.41 -1.88 -14.28
CA THR A 73 5.59 -1.86 -15.11
C THR A 73 5.64 -3.08 -16.01
N ARG A 74 5.36 -4.26 -15.47
CA ARG A 74 5.35 -5.47 -16.27
C ARG A 74 4.28 -5.42 -17.35
N TYR A 75 3.13 -4.89 -17.00
CA TYR A 75 2.02 -4.84 -17.94
C TYR A 75 2.28 -3.87 -19.08
N ASN A 76 2.84 -2.73 -18.76
CA ASN A 76 2.92 -1.64 -19.72
C ASN A 76 4.26 -1.46 -20.40
N ILE A 77 5.23 -2.32 -20.09
CA ILE A 77 6.58 -2.06 -20.58
C ILE A 77 6.64 -1.91 -22.09
N HIS A 78 5.92 -2.74 -22.82
CA HIS A 78 5.95 -2.67 -24.27
C HIS A 78 5.19 -1.46 -24.79
N LYS A 79 4.02 -1.24 -24.24
CA LYS A 79 3.20 -0.12 -24.70
C LYS A 79 3.87 1.21 -24.49
N LYS A 80 4.47 1.39 -23.35
CA LYS A 80 5.09 2.66 -23.05
C LYS A 80 6.31 2.94 -23.91
N ALA A 81 7.07 1.92 -24.22
CA ALA A 81 8.21 2.10 -25.08
C ALA A 81 7.76 2.60 -26.45
N VAL A 82 6.69 2.05 -26.97
CA VAL A 82 6.19 2.48 -28.27
C VAL A 82 5.68 3.91 -28.19
N GLU A 83 4.97 4.25 -27.14
CA GLU A 83 4.44 5.59 -27.00
C GLU A 83 5.53 6.65 -26.91
N TYR A 84 6.57 6.37 -26.15
CA TYR A 84 7.65 7.32 -26.03
C TYR A 84 8.36 7.52 -27.35
N GLN A 85 8.58 6.48 -28.09
CA GLN A 85 9.21 6.60 -29.36
C GLN A 85 8.36 7.42 -30.33
N ARG A 86 7.05 7.25 -30.26
CA ARG A 86 6.17 7.98 -31.14
C ARG A 86 6.17 9.46 -30.81
N LYS A 87 6.10 9.80 -29.54
CA LYS A 87 6.07 11.17 -29.13
C LYS A 87 7.41 11.84 -29.31
N GLY A 88 8.45 11.13 -29.09
CA GLY A 88 9.75 11.72 -29.28
C GLY A 88 10.20 12.62 -28.17
N ASP A 89 9.62 12.59 -27.05
CA ASP A 89 10.15 13.36 -26.01
C ASP A 89 9.95 12.79 -24.79
N TYR A 90 9.86 12.97 -24.02
CA TYR A 90 9.74 12.62 -22.92
C TYR A 90 9.84 13.37 -21.87
N ASP A 91 10.31 14.33 -21.84
CA ASP A 91 10.53 15.09 -20.85
C ASP A 91 9.39 15.32 -20.08
N SER A 92 8.42 15.60 -20.63
CA SER A 92 7.25 15.77 -19.91
C SER A 92 7.03 14.64 -19.07
N ALA A 93 7.49 13.55 -19.49
CA ALA A 93 7.27 12.47 -18.67
C ALA A 93 7.94 12.67 -17.41
N GLU A 94 8.87 13.36 -17.36
CA GLU A 94 9.48 13.41 -16.24
C GLU A 94 9.15 14.42 -15.49
N LYS A 95 8.90 15.38 -15.90
CA LYS A 95 8.62 16.27 -15.11
C LYS A 95 7.49 16.12 -14.52
N THR A 96 6.99 15.76 -14.59
CA THR A 96 5.94 15.62 -13.97
C THR A 96 5.80 14.79 -13.09
N ASN A 97 6.29 14.68 -12.92
CA ASN A 97 6.13 14.14 -12.40
C ASN A 97 6.12 14.18 -11.62
N ARG A 98 6.52 14.56 -11.54
CA ARG A 98 6.70 14.70 -11.11
C ARG A 98 6.18 14.68 -10.63
#